data_5252ec09f51774351c4d9e76b9a98b2b
#
_entry.id   5252ec09f51774351c4d9e76b9a98b2b
#
_cell.length_a   1.000
_cell.length_b   1.000
_cell.length_c   1.000
_cell.angle_alpha   90.00
_cell.angle_beta   90.00
_cell.angle_gamma   90.00
#
_symmetry.space_group_name_H-M   'P 1'
#
loop_
_entity.id
_entity.type
_entity.pdbx_description
1 polymer ?
#
loop_
_entity_poly.entity_id
_entity_poly.type
_entity_poly.pdbx_seq_one_letter_code
_entity_poly.pdbx_strand_id
1 'polypeptide(L)'
;MKKYIGMSKRSPLIAAGLFIFMISLGGLPPTGGFIGKFIIFTSTIQSGYLILSIIALLFSMVSVYYYLRLVRECYFAPVPEDADMTKIKTPIGIKIALAVCMIMSIAMGLFFDPMIEAGTNALSTLLLF
;
A
#
# COMPACT_ATOMS: atom_id res chain seq x y z
N MET A 1 5.82 -2.26 -19.14
CA MET A 1 5.87 -0.95 -18.45
C MET A 1 5.30 0.19 -19.29
N LYS A 2 5.45 0.25 -20.62
CA LYS A 2 4.89 1.33 -21.47
C LYS A 2 3.39 1.66 -21.31
N LYS A 3 2.57 0.71 -20.87
CA LYS A 3 1.11 0.90 -20.68
C LYS A 3 0.71 1.79 -19.48
N TYR A 4 1.59 2.00 -18.51
CA TYR A 4 1.33 2.82 -17.32
C TYR A 4 1.72 4.28 -17.48
N ILE A 5 2.49 4.61 -18.53
CA ILE A 5 2.95 5.96 -18.82
C ILE A 5 1.73 6.84 -19.14
N GLY A 6 1.63 7.98 -18.47
CA GLY A 6 0.53 8.93 -18.67
C GLY A 6 -0.83 8.51 -18.08
N MET A 7 -0.86 7.45 -17.24
CA MET A 7 -2.12 6.98 -16.63
C MET A 7 -2.76 8.07 -15.75
N SER A 8 -1.98 8.95 -15.13
CA SER A 8 -2.48 10.09 -14.36
C SER A 8 -3.34 11.05 -15.20
N LYS A 9 -3.02 11.22 -16.50
CA LYS A 9 -3.78 12.06 -17.44
C LYS A 9 -5.00 11.33 -18.02
N ARG A 10 -4.92 9.99 -18.20
CA ARG A 10 -5.99 9.17 -18.78
C ARG A 10 -7.09 8.82 -17.78
N SER A 11 -6.74 8.53 -16.54
CA SER A 11 -7.66 8.22 -15.44
C SER A 11 -7.04 8.58 -14.09
N PRO A 12 -7.26 9.81 -13.59
CA PRO A 12 -6.63 10.30 -12.37
C PRO A 12 -7.00 9.47 -11.14
N LEU A 13 -8.22 8.93 -11.10
CA LEU A 13 -8.68 8.11 -9.98
C LEU A 13 -7.91 6.78 -9.88
N ILE A 14 -7.68 6.11 -11.02
CA ILE A 14 -6.90 4.86 -11.04
C ILE A 14 -5.44 5.14 -10.67
N ALA A 15 -4.89 6.25 -11.16
CA ALA A 15 -3.53 6.65 -10.82
C ALA A 15 -3.38 6.97 -9.32
N ALA A 16 -4.35 7.68 -8.73
CA ALA A 16 -4.38 7.94 -7.28
C ALA A 16 -4.50 6.65 -6.46
N GLY A 17 -5.36 5.72 -6.88
CA GLY A 17 -5.48 4.41 -6.24
C GLY A 17 -4.16 3.63 -6.30
N LEU A 18 -3.54 3.58 -7.46
CA LEU A 18 -2.24 2.92 -7.63
C LEU A 18 -1.17 3.57 -6.74
N PHE A 19 -1.14 4.89 -6.62
CA PHE A 19 -0.24 5.62 -5.74
C PHE A 19 -0.43 5.22 -4.27
N ILE A 20 -1.67 5.28 -3.75
CA ILE A 20 -1.98 4.95 -2.35
C ILE A 20 -1.67 3.48 -2.05
N PHE A 21 -2.03 2.56 -2.95
CA PHE A 21 -1.77 1.14 -2.74
C PHE A 21 -0.28 0.80 -2.80
N MET A 22 0.49 1.43 -3.69
CA MET A 22 1.94 1.22 -3.75
C MET A 22 2.64 1.76 -2.50
N ILE A 23 2.20 2.90 -1.96
CA ILE A 23 2.69 3.43 -0.68
C ILE A 23 2.32 2.48 0.46
N SER A 24 1.09 1.95 0.48
CA SER A 24 0.65 1.00 1.49
C SER A 24 1.44 -0.30 1.45
N LEU A 25 1.65 -0.88 0.26
CA LEU A 25 2.51 -2.06 0.07
C LEU A 25 3.97 -1.79 0.46
N GLY A 26 4.46 -0.58 0.16
CA GLY A 26 5.76 -0.11 0.61
C GLY A 26 5.88 -0.07 2.14
N GLY A 27 4.76 0.14 2.82
CA GLY A 27 4.73 0.31 4.28
C GLY A 27 5.21 1.69 4.69
N LEU A 28 4.79 2.73 3.97
CA LEU A 28 5.05 4.12 4.34
C LEU A 28 3.91 4.67 5.21
N PRO A 29 4.19 5.48 6.24
CA PRO A 29 3.14 6.15 6.98
C PRO A 29 2.41 7.15 6.06
N PRO A 30 1.10 7.35 6.20
CA PRO A 30 0.15 6.87 7.22
C PRO A 30 -0.76 5.74 6.72
N THR A 31 -0.21 4.62 6.26
CA THR A 31 -1.00 3.53 5.68
C THR A 31 -1.01 2.27 6.56
N GLY A 32 -2.05 1.42 6.38
CA GLY A 32 -2.17 0.15 7.11
C GLY A 32 -0.98 -0.80 6.89
N GLY A 33 -0.34 -0.75 5.71
CA GLY A 33 0.86 -1.54 5.42
C GLY A 33 2.06 -1.19 6.31
N PHE A 34 2.17 0.07 6.74
CA PHE A 34 3.19 0.48 7.70
C PHE A 34 2.96 -0.17 9.07
N ILE A 35 1.73 -0.12 9.57
CA ILE A 35 1.36 -0.68 10.88
C ILE A 35 1.62 -2.19 10.91
N GLY A 36 1.20 -2.92 9.86
CA GLY A 36 1.45 -4.35 9.76
C GLY A 36 2.94 -4.71 9.82
N LYS A 37 3.79 -3.99 9.08
CA LYS A 37 5.24 -4.20 9.11
C LYS A 37 5.84 -3.85 10.48
N PHE A 38 5.40 -2.74 11.07
CA PHE A 38 5.87 -2.29 12.38
C PHE A 38 5.59 -3.32 13.46
N ILE A 39 4.39 -3.88 13.51
CA ILE A 39 4.02 -4.93 14.46
C ILE A 39 4.88 -6.18 14.27
N ILE A 40 5.04 -6.63 13.02
CA ILE A 40 5.85 -7.82 12.72
C ILE A 40 7.31 -7.62 13.15
N PHE A 41 7.91 -6.48 12.82
CA PHE A 41 9.30 -6.21 13.19
C PHE A 41 9.48 -6.11 14.71
N THR A 42 8.58 -5.40 15.40
CA THR A 42 8.62 -5.28 16.86
C THR A 42 8.48 -6.65 17.54
N SER A 43 7.52 -7.47 17.10
CA SER A 43 7.32 -8.82 17.63
C SER A 43 8.54 -9.71 17.40
N THR A 44 9.17 -9.63 16.22
CA THR A 44 10.35 -10.45 15.89
C THR A 44 11.57 -10.03 16.73
N ILE A 45 11.74 -8.73 17.00
CA ILE A 45 12.80 -8.23 17.88
C ILE A 45 12.57 -8.68 19.32
N GLN A 46 11.34 -8.58 19.83
CA GLN A 46 10.98 -9.02 21.19
C GLN A 46 11.18 -10.55 21.38
N SER A 47 11.00 -11.32 20.31
CA SER A 47 11.26 -12.76 20.30
C SER A 47 12.76 -13.13 20.22
N GLY A 48 13.67 -12.14 20.21
CA GLY A 48 15.11 -12.35 20.17
C GLY A 48 15.72 -12.54 18.77
N TYR A 49 14.92 -12.44 17.71
CA TYR A 49 15.39 -12.59 16.32
C TYR A 49 15.79 -11.28 15.67
N LEU A 50 16.68 -10.52 16.32
CA LEU A 50 17.14 -9.20 15.86
C LEU A 50 17.70 -9.23 14.44
N ILE A 51 18.55 -10.20 14.13
CA ILE A 51 19.22 -10.32 12.81
C ILE A 51 18.17 -10.51 11.71
N LEU A 52 17.17 -11.37 11.96
CA LEU A 52 16.08 -11.61 11.02
C LEU A 52 15.28 -10.34 10.74
N SER A 53 15.00 -9.55 11.78
CA SER A 53 14.30 -8.26 11.65
C SER A 53 15.08 -7.26 10.80
N ILE A 54 16.40 -7.17 11.00
CA ILE A 54 17.27 -6.28 10.21
C ILE A 54 17.27 -6.68 8.74
N ILE A 55 17.42 -7.97 8.44
CA ILE A 55 17.39 -8.48 7.07
C ILE A 55 16.03 -8.18 6.41
N ALA A 56 14.92 -8.45 7.10
CA ALA A 56 13.58 -8.20 6.59
C ALA A 56 13.33 -6.71 6.36
N LEU A 57 13.86 -5.83 7.22
CA LEU A 57 13.79 -4.38 7.04
C LEU A 57 14.53 -3.93 5.79
N LEU A 58 15.74 -4.44 5.55
CA LEU A 58 16.53 -4.12 4.36
C LEU A 58 15.80 -4.53 3.08
N PHE A 59 15.26 -5.75 3.02
CA PHE A 59 14.45 -6.20 1.87
C PHE A 59 13.17 -5.37 1.70
N SER A 60 12.56 -4.93 2.80
CA SER A 60 11.42 -4.03 2.74
C SER A 60 11.78 -2.69 2.09
N MET A 61 12.94 -2.12 2.39
CA MET A 61 13.42 -0.87 1.77
C MET A 61 13.64 -1.03 0.26
N VAL A 62 14.20 -2.17 -0.17
CA VAL A 62 14.35 -2.49 -1.61
C VAL A 62 12.98 -2.54 -2.29
N SER A 63 11.98 -3.14 -1.65
CA SER A 63 10.61 -3.20 -2.17
C SER A 63 9.99 -1.82 -2.35
N VAL A 64 10.20 -0.92 -1.39
CA VAL A 64 9.74 0.50 -1.47
C VAL A 64 10.29 1.18 -2.73
N TYR A 65 11.58 0.97 -3.03
CA TYR A 65 12.21 1.53 -4.22
C TYR A 65 11.48 1.10 -5.51
N TYR A 66 11.14 -0.18 -5.65
CA TYR A 66 10.42 -0.69 -6.82
C TYR A 66 9.01 -0.12 -6.93
N TYR A 67 8.29 0.01 -5.81
CA TYR A 67 6.95 0.59 -5.80
C TYR A 67 6.96 2.07 -6.17
N LEU A 68 7.90 2.84 -5.61
CA LEU A 68 8.05 4.26 -5.95
C LEU A 68 8.50 4.47 -7.41
N ARG A 69 9.31 3.57 -7.96
CA ARG A 69 9.68 3.60 -9.37
C ARG A 69 8.45 3.46 -10.27
N LEU A 70 7.55 2.54 -9.96
CA LEU A 70 6.30 2.37 -10.71
C LEU A 70 5.42 3.62 -10.63
N VAL A 71 5.27 4.20 -9.44
CA VAL A 71 4.55 5.45 -9.23
C VAL A 71 5.15 6.58 -10.07
N ARG A 72 6.49 6.70 -10.06
CA ARG A 72 7.19 7.71 -10.85
C ARG A 72 6.90 7.56 -12.34
N GLU A 73 6.90 6.35 -12.87
CA GLU A 73 6.56 6.11 -14.28
C GLU A 73 5.12 6.51 -14.63
N CYS A 74 4.17 6.30 -13.70
CA CYS A 74 2.76 6.67 -13.92
C CYS A 74 2.52 8.18 -13.94
N TYR A 75 3.26 8.94 -13.12
CA TYR A 75 3.01 10.37 -12.91
C TYR A 75 3.99 11.27 -13.66
N PHE A 76 5.26 10.91 -13.74
CA PHE A 76 6.34 11.80 -14.19
C PHE A 76 7.02 11.35 -15.50
N ALA A 77 6.73 10.13 -15.99
CA ALA A 77 7.35 9.71 -17.25
C ALA A 77 6.82 10.55 -18.42
N PRO A 78 7.71 11.01 -19.32
CA PRO A 78 7.30 11.72 -20.53
C PRO A 78 6.40 10.82 -21.36
N VAL A 79 5.24 11.35 -21.75
CA VAL A 79 4.28 10.62 -22.57
C VAL A 79 4.80 10.62 -24.01
N PRO A 80 5.06 9.45 -24.63
CA PRO A 80 5.43 9.38 -26.03
C PRO A 80 4.34 9.99 -26.92
N GLU A 81 4.70 10.64 -28.01
CA GLU A 81 3.75 11.24 -28.95
C GLU A 81 2.76 10.23 -29.54
N ASP A 82 3.19 8.98 -29.67
CA ASP A 82 2.38 7.85 -30.17
C ASP A 82 1.52 7.18 -29.06
N ALA A 83 1.52 7.71 -27.82
CA ALA A 83 0.73 7.13 -26.76
C ALA A 83 -0.75 7.42 -26.94
N ASP A 84 -1.56 6.37 -26.98
CA ASP A 84 -3.01 6.47 -27.01
C ASP A 84 -3.53 7.16 -25.73
N MET A 85 -3.89 8.43 -25.85
CA MET A 85 -4.37 9.31 -24.76
C MET A 85 -5.87 9.19 -24.53
N THR A 86 -6.51 8.17 -25.08
CA THR A 86 -7.94 7.93 -24.90
C THR A 86 -8.28 7.78 -23.41
N LYS A 87 -9.21 8.57 -22.92
CA LYS A 87 -9.68 8.49 -21.51
C LYS A 87 -10.26 7.11 -21.25
N ILE A 88 -9.77 6.45 -20.22
CA ILE A 88 -10.28 5.14 -19.80
C ILE A 88 -11.66 5.35 -19.17
N LYS A 89 -12.70 4.87 -19.84
CA LYS A 89 -14.07 4.86 -19.30
C LYS A 89 -14.15 3.80 -18.21
N THR A 90 -14.03 4.22 -16.96
CA THR A 90 -14.15 3.32 -15.81
C THR A 90 -15.62 3.27 -15.38
N PRO A 91 -16.25 2.09 -15.29
CA PRO A 91 -17.60 1.95 -14.75
C PRO A 91 -17.70 2.50 -13.32
N ILE A 92 -18.86 3.04 -12.96
CA ILE A 92 -19.09 3.67 -11.65
C ILE A 92 -18.79 2.70 -10.50
N GLY A 93 -19.15 1.42 -10.64
CA GLY A 93 -18.87 0.39 -9.62
C GLY A 93 -17.38 0.26 -9.29
N ILE A 94 -16.50 0.29 -10.32
CA ILE A 94 -15.05 0.22 -10.10
C ILE A 94 -14.54 1.49 -9.40
N LYS A 95 -15.10 2.66 -9.74
CA LYS A 95 -14.72 3.92 -9.08
C LYS A 95 -15.07 3.91 -7.59
N ILE A 96 -16.26 3.43 -7.25
CA ILE A 96 -16.71 3.33 -5.85
C ILE A 96 -15.86 2.33 -5.09
N ALA A 97 -15.63 1.14 -5.65
CA ALA A 97 -14.80 0.12 -5.03
C ALA A 97 -13.37 0.63 -4.77
N LEU A 98 -12.77 1.30 -5.75
CA LEU A 98 -11.43 1.87 -5.65
C LEU A 98 -11.38 2.96 -4.55
N ALA A 99 -12.38 3.86 -4.50
CA ALA A 99 -12.46 4.91 -3.49
C ALA A 99 -12.61 4.32 -2.08
N VAL A 100 -13.45 3.33 -1.89
CA VAL A 100 -13.62 2.63 -0.61
C VAL A 100 -12.32 1.98 -0.16
N CYS A 101 -11.64 1.25 -1.06
CA CYS A 101 -10.36 0.61 -0.73
C CYS A 101 -9.26 1.61 -0.38
N MET A 102 -9.20 2.77 -1.07
CA MET A 102 -8.26 3.84 -0.74
C MET A 102 -8.51 4.42 0.66
N ILE A 103 -9.78 4.73 0.97
CA ILE A 103 -10.18 5.26 2.28
C ILE A 103 -9.87 4.24 3.38
N MET A 104 -10.21 2.98 3.17
CA MET A 104 -9.92 1.91 4.14
C MET A 104 -8.43 1.73 4.38
N SER A 105 -7.60 1.79 3.33
CA SER A 105 -6.14 1.67 3.46
C SER A 105 -5.52 2.77 4.31
N ILE A 106 -6.02 4.00 4.18
CA ILE A 106 -5.58 5.15 4.98
C ILE A 106 -6.16 5.08 6.39
N ALA A 107 -7.45 4.75 6.52
CA ALA A 107 -8.11 4.62 7.80
C ALA A 107 -7.45 3.57 8.70
N MET A 108 -7.07 2.42 8.15
CA MET A 108 -6.32 1.38 8.86
C MET A 108 -4.94 1.86 9.34
N GLY A 109 -4.32 2.81 8.64
CA GLY A 109 -3.04 3.39 9.04
C GLY A 109 -3.17 4.44 10.15
N LEU A 110 -4.29 5.18 10.17
CA LEU A 110 -4.53 6.26 11.13
C LEU A 110 -5.22 5.76 12.43
N PHE A 111 -6.11 4.78 12.31
CA PHE A 111 -6.92 4.23 13.40
C PHE A 111 -6.56 2.76 13.65
N PHE A 112 -5.30 2.51 14.03
CA PHE A 112 -4.82 1.14 14.22
C PHE A 112 -5.17 0.57 15.62
N ASP A 113 -5.35 1.41 16.64
CA ASP A 113 -5.63 0.99 18.03
C ASP A 113 -6.82 0.02 18.14
N PRO A 114 -8.03 0.31 17.60
CA PRO A 114 -9.16 -0.59 17.70
C PRO A 114 -8.94 -1.94 16.99
N MET A 115 -8.07 -1.98 15.99
CA MET A 115 -7.75 -3.23 15.30
C MET A 115 -6.81 -4.12 16.12
N ILE A 116 -5.85 -3.52 16.84
CA ILE A 116 -4.98 -4.26 17.78
C ILE A 116 -5.81 -4.82 18.93
N GLU A 117 -6.70 -4.02 19.52
CA GLU A 117 -7.60 -4.47 20.57
C GLU A 117 -8.52 -5.62 20.11
N ALA A 118 -9.11 -5.51 18.92
CA ALA A 118 -9.92 -6.58 18.35
C ALA A 118 -9.11 -7.87 18.13
N GLY A 119 -7.88 -7.74 17.65
CA GLY A 119 -6.95 -8.86 17.45
C GLY A 119 -6.55 -9.55 18.76
N THR A 120 -6.20 -8.77 19.79
CA THR A 120 -5.84 -9.30 21.10
C THR A 120 -7.01 -9.95 21.81
N ASN A 121 -8.22 -9.37 21.72
CA ASN A 121 -9.45 -9.95 22.26
C ASN A 121 -9.82 -11.27 21.56
N ALA A 122 -9.67 -11.36 20.25
CA ALA A 122 -9.88 -12.60 19.50
C ALA A 122 -8.88 -13.68 19.91
N LEU A 123 -7.60 -13.32 20.10
CA LEU A 123 -6.57 -14.26 20.53
C LEU A 123 -6.81 -14.75 21.95
N SER A 124 -7.19 -13.88 22.88
CA SER A 124 -7.50 -14.26 24.25
C SER A 124 -8.70 -15.21 24.33
N THR A 125 -9.71 -14.99 23.46
CA THR A 125 -10.86 -15.90 23.38
C THR A 125 -10.48 -17.27 22.85
N LEU A 126 -9.56 -17.33 21.85
CA LEU A 126 -9.06 -18.61 21.31
C LEU A 126 -8.17 -19.39 22.27
N LEU A 127 -7.45 -18.70 23.15
CA LEU A 127 -6.57 -19.34 24.15
C LEU A 127 -7.32 -19.84 25.39
N LEU A 128 -8.60 -19.48 25.54
CA LEU A 128 -9.49 -19.96 26.61
C LEU A 128 -10.23 -21.25 26.26
N PHE A 129 -10.09 -21.77 25.06
CA PHE A 129 -10.56 -23.06 24.56
C PHE A 129 -9.38 -23.98 24.27
#